data_604bd8a64e9ceaf0f86662ff7c0be297
#
_entry.id   604bd8a64e9ceaf0f86662ff7c0be297
#
_cell.length_a   1.000
_cell.length_b   1.000
_cell.length_c   1.000
_cell.angle_alpha   90.00
_cell.angle_beta   90.00
_cell.angle_gamma   90.00
#
_symmetry.space_group_name_H-M   'P 1'
#
loop_
_entity.id
_entity.type
_entity.pdbx_description
1 polymer ?
#
loop_
_entity_poly.entity_id
_entity_poly.type
_entity_poly.pdbx_seq_one_letter_code
_entity_poly.pdbx_strand_id
1 'polypeptide(L)'
;EVAELCEKLEKTHTAYHVDHNNFVIVLNAGSEQEVRKIHKQIKDAMSEKCTFTVSAVPIDKTLFYDETQLMDSVNMTLKKAKDISGDRIEFFSAEDLSRKISSLELLEELKKSVENDFEEFEVYYQPQIRAGSYEIYGVEALLRYNSKTRGRVFPDEFIPILEESRLIKVVGLWVLRQAL
;
A
#
# COMPACT_ATOMS: atom_id res chain seq x y z
N GLU A 1 4.06 -0.57 -32.02
CA GLU A 1 3.72 0.80 -31.57
C GLU A 1 4.41 1.16 -30.25
N VAL A 2 4.26 0.35 -29.18
CA VAL A 2 5.01 0.60 -27.92
C VAL A 2 6.52 0.47 -28.17
N ALA A 3 6.95 -0.53 -28.93
CA ALA A 3 8.36 -0.69 -29.32
C ALA A 3 8.88 0.50 -30.14
N GLU A 4 8.10 1.01 -31.10
CA GLU A 4 8.45 2.21 -31.88
C GLU A 4 8.54 3.46 -31.02
N LEU A 5 7.71 3.55 -29.98
CA LEU A 5 7.76 4.65 -29.02
C LEU A 5 9.01 4.52 -28.14
N CYS A 6 9.34 3.31 -27.70
CA CYS A 6 10.57 3.03 -26.96
C CYS A 6 11.80 3.43 -27.80
N GLU A 7 11.86 3.04 -29.09
CA GLU A 7 12.94 3.43 -30.01
C GLU A 7 13.07 4.96 -30.18
N LYS A 8 11.96 5.70 -30.16
CA LYS A 8 11.98 7.17 -30.21
C LYS A 8 12.49 7.77 -28.90
N LEU A 9 12.15 7.16 -27.76
CA LEU A 9 12.59 7.58 -26.44
C LEU A 9 14.04 7.17 -26.14
N GLU A 10 14.52 6.06 -26.73
CA GLU A 10 15.90 5.56 -26.56
C GLU A 10 16.99 6.54 -27.02
N LYS A 11 16.65 7.52 -27.85
CA LYS A 11 17.60 8.58 -28.23
C LYS A 11 17.96 9.52 -27.06
N THR A 12 17.08 9.60 -26.05
CA THR A 12 17.23 10.48 -24.88
C THR A 12 17.07 9.78 -23.56
N HIS A 13 16.48 8.57 -23.55
CA HIS A 13 16.13 7.78 -22.36
C HIS A 13 16.34 6.30 -22.67
N THR A 14 16.53 5.49 -21.61
CA THR A 14 16.64 4.02 -21.79
C THR A 14 15.30 3.38 -21.43
N ALA A 15 14.75 2.60 -22.37
CA ALA A 15 13.48 1.90 -22.19
C ALA A 15 13.69 0.37 -22.18
N TYR A 16 13.03 -0.30 -21.27
CA TYR A 16 13.08 -1.76 -21.10
C TYR A 16 11.67 -2.35 -21.13
N HIS A 17 11.48 -3.41 -21.86
CA HIS A 17 10.30 -4.26 -21.79
C HIS A 17 10.55 -5.32 -20.72
N VAL A 18 9.75 -5.33 -19.66
CA VAL A 18 9.93 -6.23 -18.52
C VAL A 18 9.10 -7.49 -18.68
N ASP A 19 7.81 -7.33 -19.00
CA ASP A 19 6.89 -8.42 -19.27
C ASP A 19 5.75 -7.96 -20.20
N HIS A 20 4.76 -8.83 -20.45
CA HIS A 20 3.70 -8.66 -21.45
C HIS A 20 3.09 -7.24 -21.51
N ASN A 21 2.91 -6.58 -20.37
CA ASN A 21 2.23 -5.28 -20.25
C ASN A 21 3.02 -4.22 -19.48
N ASN A 22 4.22 -4.56 -18.99
CA ASN A 22 5.02 -3.66 -18.16
C ASN A 22 6.28 -3.21 -18.88
N PHE A 23 6.48 -1.91 -18.91
CA PHE A 23 7.66 -1.25 -19.47
C PHE A 23 8.30 -0.37 -18.41
N VAL A 24 9.60 -0.30 -18.38
CA VAL A 24 10.38 0.59 -17.53
C VAL A 24 11.15 1.57 -18.40
N ILE A 25 11.04 2.83 -18.09
CA ILE A 25 11.78 3.89 -18.77
C ILE A 25 12.64 4.61 -17.75
N VAL A 26 13.94 4.57 -17.94
CA VAL A 26 14.88 5.34 -17.12
C VAL A 26 15.06 6.71 -17.74
N LEU A 27 14.61 7.74 -17.02
CA LEU A 27 14.61 9.12 -17.45
C LEU A 27 15.77 9.88 -16.78
N ASN A 28 16.45 10.72 -17.53
CA ASN A 28 17.30 11.77 -16.98
C ASN A 28 16.47 13.04 -16.85
N ALA A 29 15.68 13.12 -15.78
CA ALA A 29 14.77 14.23 -15.50
C ALA A 29 15.09 14.83 -14.14
N GLY A 30 15.22 16.15 -14.11
CA GLY A 30 15.54 16.89 -12.88
C GLY A 30 14.32 17.30 -12.05
N SER A 31 13.09 17.03 -12.54
CA SER A 31 11.86 17.44 -11.87
C SER A 31 10.65 16.60 -12.27
N GLU A 32 9.63 16.57 -11.39
CA GLU A 32 8.34 15.97 -11.70
C GLU A 32 7.65 16.58 -12.92
N GLN A 33 7.86 17.88 -13.15
CA GLN A 33 7.28 18.56 -14.31
C GLN A 33 7.81 18.01 -15.64
N GLU A 34 9.09 17.68 -15.69
CA GLU A 34 9.69 17.02 -16.86
C GLU A 34 9.13 15.61 -17.07
N VAL A 35 8.98 14.84 -15.99
CA VAL A 35 8.36 13.51 -16.05
C VAL A 35 6.91 13.60 -16.53
N ARG A 36 6.12 14.56 -16.05
CA ARG A 36 4.74 14.81 -16.52
C ARG A 36 4.69 15.19 -17.99
N LYS A 37 5.66 15.97 -18.47
CA LYS A 37 5.77 16.33 -19.90
C LYS A 37 6.02 15.09 -20.77
N ILE A 38 6.92 14.21 -20.34
CA ILE A 38 7.22 12.95 -21.05
C ILE A 38 6.00 12.03 -21.00
N HIS A 39 5.34 11.89 -19.85
CA HIS A 39 4.09 11.12 -19.73
C HIS A 39 3.03 11.61 -20.71
N LYS A 40 2.86 12.94 -20.84
CA LYS A 40 1.93 13.53 -21.82
C LYS A 40 2.32 13.20 -23.26
N GLN A 41 3.61 13.26 -23.60
CA GLN A 41 4.10 12.89 -24.93
C GLN A 41 3.83 11.41 -25.27
N ILE A 42 4.03 10.52 -24.29
CA ILE A 42 3.71 9.09 -24.41
C ILE A 42 2.19 8.92 -24.63
N LYS A 43 1.39 9.57 -23.81
CA LYS A 43 -0.07 9.53 -23.91
C LYS A 43 -0.55 10.02 -25.27
N ASP A 44 -0.07 11.16 -25.75
CA ASP A 44 -0.46 11.73 -27.04
C ASP A 44 -0.03 10.83 -28.21
N ALA A 45 1.11 10.14 -28.09
CA ALA A 45 1.60 9.21 -29.11
C ALA A 45 0.84 7.87 -29.14
N MET A 46 0.27 7.44 -28.00
CA MET A 46 -0.48 6.19 -27.86
C MET A 46 -2.00 6.41 -28.01
N SER A 47 -2.43 7.65 -28.22
CA SER A 47 -3.81 8.15 -28.17
C SER A 47 -4.88 7.20 -28.71
N GLU A 48 -5.97 7.05 -27.95
CA GLU A 48 -7.21 6.32 -28.24
C GLU A 48 -7.14 4.78 -28.30
N LYS A 49 -5.95 4.16 -28.27
CA LYS A 49 -5.81 2.71 -28.46
C LYS A 49 -5.66 1.90 -27.18
N CYS A 50 -5.13 2.50 -26.13
CA CYS A 50 -4.99 1.85 -24.83
C CYS A 50 -4.92 2.86 -23.67
N THR A 51 -5.36 2.43 -22.50
CA THR A 51 -5.12 3.11 -21.24
C THR A 51 -3.87 2.55 -20.60
N PHE A 52 -3.07 3.39 -19.96
CA PHE A 52 -1.89 2.97 -19.23
C PHE A 52 -1.71 3.75 -17.93
N THR A 53 -1.13 3.09 -16.96
CA THR A 53 -0.84 3.66 -15.65
C THR A 53 0.64 3.73 -15.45
N VAL A 54 1.14 4.82 -14.89
CA VAL A 54 2.56 5.07 -14.68
C VAL A 54 2.86 5.28 -13.21
N SER A 55 3.91 4.65 -12.72
CA SER A 55 4.57 5.01 -11.47
C SER A 55 5.89 5.69 -11.78
N ALA A 56 6.18 6.81 -11.14
CA ALA A 56 7.44 7.53 -11.27
C ALA A 56 8.16 7.52 -9.92
N VAL A 57 9.35 6.91 -9.89
CA VAL A 57 10.18 6.76 -8.70
C VAL A 57 11.54 7.39 -8.97
N PRO A 58 12.05 8.29 -8.12
CA PRO A 58 13.38 8.84 -8.28
C PRO A 58 14.44 7.78 -7.99
N ILE A 59 15.49 7.71 -8.80
CA ILE A 59 16.66 6.88 -8.52
C ILE A 59 17.61 7.71 -7.65
N ASP A 60 17.39 7.67 -6.35
CA ASP A 60 18.18 8.40 -5.36
C ASP A 60 18.77 7.43 -4.34
N LYS A 61 20.10 7.37 -4.27
CA LYS A 61 20.83 6.50 -3.34
C LYS A 61 20.63 6.85 -1.86
N THR A 62 20.11 8.03 -1.57
CA THR A 62 19.77 8.43 -0.20
C THR A 62 18.41 7.87 0.26
N LEU A 63 17.55 7.50 -0.69
CA LEU A 63 16.21 6.96 -0.44
C LEU A 63 16.18 5.43 -0.43
N PHE A 64 17.08 4.77 -1.17
CA PHE A 64 17.09 3.32 -1.33
C PHE A 64 18.48 2.76 -1.05
N TYR A 65 18.54 1.71 -0.22
CA TYR A 65 19.80 1.04 0.13
C TYR A 65 20.22 0.02 -0.94
N ASP A 66 19.25 -0.56 -1.65
CA ASP A 66 19.48 -1.57 -2.67
C ASP A 66 18.43 -1.54 -3.80
N GLU A 67 18.66 -2.38 -4.80
CA GLU A 67 17.79 -2.50 -5.98
C GLU A 67 16.41 -3.08 -5.62
N THR A 68 16.34 -3.94 -4.61
CA THR A 68 15.10 -4.58 -4.16
C THR A 68 14.14 -3.53 -3.62
N GLN A 69 14.63 -2.64 -2.75
CA GLN A 69 13.82 -1.55 -2.19
C GLN A 69 13.33 -0.57 -3.26
N LEU A 70 14.17 -0.28 -4.27
CA LEU A 70 13.76 0.53 -5.40
C LEU A 70 12.61 -0.14 -6.17
N MET A 71 12.74 -1.44 -6.50
CA MET A 71 11.70 -2.17 -7.22
C MET A 71 10.41 -2.34 -6.41
N ASP A 72 10.50 -2.57 -5.11
CA ASP A 72 9.34 -2.59 -4.22
C ASP A 72 8.62 -1.25 -4.20
N SER A 73 9.36 -0.15 -4.20
CA SER A 73 8.81 1.21 -4.26
C SER A 73 8.13 1.49 -5.60
N VAL A 74 8.69 1.00 -6.71
CA VAL A 74 8.07 1.07 -8.04
C VAL A 74 6.74 0.31 -8.04
N ASN A 75 6.73 -0.93 -7.54
CA ASN A 75 5.54 -1.78 -7.51
C ASN A 75 4.46 -1.21 -6.58
N MET A 76 4.84 -0.69 -5.41
CA MET A 76 3.93 -0.04 -4.47
C MET A 76 3.27 1.20 -5.10
N THR A 77 4.07 2.07 -5.73
CA THR A 77 3.57 3.28 -6.38
C THR A 77 2.67 2.93 -7.58
N LEU A 78 3.02 1.87 -8.33
CA LEU A 78 2.21 1.38 -9.45
C LEU A 78 0.88 0.78 -8.97
N LYS A 79 0.86 0.04 -7.87
CA LYS A 79 -0.37 -0.47 -7.26
C LYS A 79 -1.29 0.69 -6.88
N LYS A 80 -0.78 1.69 -6.17
CA LYS A 80 -1.53 2.91 -5.81
C LYS A 80 -2.11 3.62 -7.04
N ALA A 81 -1.33 3.70 -8.13
CA ALA A 81 -1.80 4.30 -9.37
C ALA A 81 -2.93 3.49 -10.04
N LYS A 82 -2.89 2.15 -9.95
CA LYS A 82 -3.91 1.24 -10.53
C LYS A 82 -5.24 1.22 -9.76
N ASP A 83 -5.21 1.48 -8.45
CA ASP A 83 -6.41 1.52 -7.60
C ASP A 83 -7.35 2.68 -7.97
N ILE A 84 -6.86 3.64 -8.75
CA ILE A 84 -7.63 4.78 -9.24
C ILE A 84 -7.72 4.66 -10.76
N SER A 85 -8.92 4.41 -11.28
CA SER A 85 -9.15 4.19 -12.72
C SER A 85 -8.75 5.37 -13.62
N GLY A 86 -8.21 5.08 -14.81
CA GLY A 86 -7.87 6.01 -15.88
C GLY A 86 -6.37 6.14 -16.16
N ASP A 87 -6.03 6.89 -17.22
CA ASP A 87 -4.64 7.23 -17.55
C ASP A 87 -4.04 8.10 -16.47
N ARG A 88 -3.08 7.57 -15.73
CA ARG A 88 -2.58 8.23 -14.53
C ARG A 88 -1.08 8.04 -14.36
N ILE A 89 -0.47 9.07 -13.74
CA ILE A 89 0.88 9.02 -13.23
C ILE A 89 0.86 9.28 -11.73
N GLU A 90 1.41 8.35 -10.96
CA GLU A 90 1.67 8.52 -9.53
C GLU A 90 3.17 8.67 -9.28
N PHE A 91 3.51 9.56 -8.38
CA PHE A 91 4.88 9.80 -7.96
C PHE A 91 5.13 9.12 -6.62
N PHE A 92 6.31 8.54 -6.49
CA PHE A 92 6.79 8.02 -5.23
C PHE A 92 6.85 9.13 -4.17
N SER A 93 6.44 8.80 -2.97
CA SER A 93 6.50 9.66 -1.80
C SER A 93 7.33 8.98 -0.71
N ALA A 94 8.27 9.72 -0.09
CA ALA A 94 9.01 9.22 1.06
C ALA A 94 8.09 8.90 2.26
N GLU A 95 6.94 9.57 2.36
CA GLU A 95 5.91 9.27 3.35
C GLU A 95 5.26 7.91 3.09
N ASP A 96 5.03 7.53 1.82
CA ASP A 96 4.48 6.23 1.46
C ASP A 96 5.48 5.12 1.82
N LEU A 97 6.78 5.34 1.62
CA LEU A 97 7.82 4.41 2.06
C LEU A 97 7.85 4.27 3.59
N SER A 98 7.82 5.37 4.31
CA SER A 98 7.80 5.37 5.78
C SER A 98 6.57 4.64 6.32
N ARG A 99 5.39 4.86 5.73
CA ARG A 99 4.16 4.11 6.07
C ARG A 99 4.32 2.62 5.80
N LYS A 100 4.93 2.24 4.68
CA LYS A 100 5.15 0.83 4.35
C LYS A 100 6.08 0.15 5.35
N ILE A 101 7.19 0.80 5.72
CA ILE A 101 8.12 0.30 6.75
C ILE A 101 7.37 0.13 8.07
N SER A 102 6.64 1.17 8.51
CA SER A 102 5.84 1.12 9.74
C SER A 102 4.81 -0.02 9.73
N SER A 103 4.15 -0.26 8.59
CA SER A 103 3.19 -1.37 8.46
C SER A 103 3.86 -2.75 8.53
N LEU A 104 5.08 -2.90 7.99
CA LEU A 104 5.84 -4.16 8.09
C LEU A 104 6.30 -4.43 9.52
N GLU A 105 6.77 -3.40 10.22
CA GLU A 105 7.14 -3.52 11.64
C GLU A 105 5.92 -3.90 12.49
N LEU A 106 4.77 -3.24 12.26
CA LEU A 106 3.54 -3.56 12.96
C LEU A 106 3.06 -5.00 12.65
N LEU A 107 3.21 -5.46 11.41
CA LEU A 107 2.91 -6.85 11.06
C LEU A 107 3.75 -7.85 11.87
N GLU A 108 5.04 -7.58 12.04
CA GLU A 108 5.92 -8.44 12.85
C GLU A 108 5.55 -8.41 14.35
N GLU A 109 5.13 -7.25 14.87
CA GLU A 109 4.60 -7.14 16.23
C GLU A 109 3.32 -7.95 16.39
N LEU A 110 2.36 -7.82 15.45
CA LEU A 110 1.10 -8.56 15.47
C LEU A 110 1.30 -10.08 15.38
N LYS A 111 2.24 -10.56 14.56
CA LYS A 111 2.60 -11.99 14.49
C LYS A 111 3.10 -12.51 15.83
N LYS A 112 4.05 -11.78 16.43
CA LYS A 112 4.61 -12.14 17.75
C LYS A 112 3.54 -12.15 18.83
N SER A 113 2.62 -11.18 18.82
CA SER A 113 1.51 -11.15 19.77
C SER A 113 0.59 -12.37 19.62
N VAL A 114 0.26 -12.75 18.37
CA VAL A 114 -0.55 -13.97 18.11
C VAL A 114 0.17 -15.24 18.58
N GLU A 115 1.49 -15.34 18.39
CA GLU A 115 2.32 -16.46 18.85
C GLU A 115 2.44 -16.52 20.38
N ASN A 116 2.34 -15.37 21.06
CA ASN A 116 2.40 -15.21 22.51
C ASN A 116 1.01 -15.10 23.16
N ASP A 117 0.08 -15.97 22.78
CA ASP A 117 -1.28 -16.02 23.35
C ASP A 117 -2.04 -14.69 23.29
N PHE A 118 -1.84 -13.90 22.23
CA PHE A 118 -2.50 -12.62 21.99
C PHE A 118 -2.24 -11.55 23.05
N GLU A 119 -1.04 -11.54 23.66
CA GLU A 119 -0.68 -10.77 24.85
C GLU A 119 -1.06 -9.27 24.77
N GLU A 120 -0.95 -8.64 23.58
CA GLU A 120 -1.26 -7.21 23.39
C GLU A 120 -2.67 -6.95 22.86
N PHE A 121 -3.45 -8.01 22.57
CA PHE A 121 -4.82 -7.88 22.13
C PHE A 121 -5.78 -7.82 23.32
N GLU A 122 -6.78 -6.95 23.20
CA GLU A 122 -7.87 -6.80 24.16
C GLU A 122 -9.22 -6.77 23.44
N VAL A 123 -10.26 -7.25 24.10
CA VAL A 123 -11.63 -7.13 23.60
C VAL A 123 -12.39 -6.17 24.50
N TYR A 124 -12.85 -5.06 23.91
CA TYR A 124 -13.73 -4.09 24.59
C TYR A 124 -15.15 -4.40 24.20
N TYR A 125 -16.09 -4.12 25.11
CA TYR A 125 -17.50 -4.36 24.91
C TYR A 125 -18.26 -3.05 24.92
N GLN A 126 -18.91 -2.74 23.80
CA GLN A 126 -19.77 -1.55 23.70
C GLN A 126 -21.22 -1.99 23.84
N PRO A 127 -21.97 -1.51 24.88
CA PRO A 127 -23.35 -1.88 25.06
C PRO A 127 -24.25 -1.28 23.99
N GLN A 128 -25.19 -2.09 23.52
CA GLN A 128 -26.25 -1.70 22.59
C GLN A 128 -27.54 -1.54 23.39
N ILE A 129 -28.10 -0.33 23.37
CA ILE A 129 -29.24 0.07 24.18
C ILE A 129 -30.47 0.19 23.29
N ARG A 130 -31.59 -0.40 23.72
CA ARG A 130 -32.87 -0.27 23.04
C ARG A 130 -33.43 1.13 23.22
N ALA A 131 -33.71 1.80 22.09
CA ALA A 131 -34.34 3.12 22.13
C ALA A 131 -35.75 3.05 22.81
N GLY A 132 -35.98 3.86 23.81
CA GLY A 132 -37.25 3.95 24.55
C GLY A 132 -37.26 3.21 25.87
N SER A 133 -36.74 2.00 26.03
CA SER A 133 -36.67 1.31 27.34
C SER A 133 -35.34 1.51 28.07
N TYR A 134 -34.30 1.95 27.34
CA TYR A 134 -32.92 2.07 27.84
C TYR A 134 -32.29 0.75 28.34
N GLU A 135 -32.88 -0.39 27.98
CA GLU A 135 -32.34 -1.70 28.32
C GLU A 135 -31.20 -2.11 27.39
N ILE A 136 -30.17 -2.70 27.97
CA ILE A 136 -29.10 -3.32 27.17
C ILE A 136 -29.65 -4.61 26.55
N TYR A 137 -29.66 -4.72 25.23
CA TYR A 137 -30.11 -5.92 24.51
C TYR A 137 -28.96 -6.70 23.87
N GLY A 138 -27.77 -6.12 23.86
CA GLY A 138 -26.57 -6.75 23.28
C GLY A 138 -25.33 -5.94 23.58
N VAL A 139 -24.19 -6.48 23.20
CA VAL A 139 -22.89 -5.82 23.25
C VAL A 139 -22.16 -6.06 21.93
N GLU A 140 -21.41 -5.08 21.49
CA GLU A 140 -20.49 -5.22 20.38
C GLU A 140 -19.09 -5.51 20.93
N ALA A 141 -18.47 -6.59 20.47
CA ALA A 141 -17.09 -6.94 20.82
C ALA A 141 -16.12 -6.21 19.87
N LEU A 142 -15.35 -5.30 20.41
CA LEU A 142 -14.47 -4.43 19.65
C LEU A 142 -13.00 -4.75 19.98
N LEU A 143 -12.29 -5.26 18.99
CA LEU A 143 -10.88 -5.59 19.10
C LEU A 143 -10.04 -4.32 19.33
N ARG A 144 -9.06 -4.43 20.24
CA ARG A 144 -8.06 -3.40 20.54
C ARG A 144 -6.68 -4.04 20.50
N TYR A 145 -5.69 -3.24 20.17
CA TYR A 145 -4.29 -3.65 20.17
C TYR A 145 -3.43 -2.60 20.86
N ASN A 146 -2.68 -3.03 21.88
CA ASN A 146 -1.81 -2.17 22.70
C ASN A 146 -0.36 -2.60 22.50
N SER A 147 0.28 -2.11 21.44
CA SER A 147 1.68 -2.40 21.15
C SER A 147 2.59 -1.93 22.28
N LYS A 148 3.57 -2.74 22.64
CA LYS A 148 4.61 -2.40 23.65
C LYS A 148 5.50 -1.25 23.18
N THR A 149 5.66 -1.07 21.88
CA THR A 149 6.56 -0.06 21.29
C THR A 149 5.83 1.20 20.85
N ARG A 150 4.55 1.08 20.39
CA ARG A 150 3.75 2.15 19.79
C ARG A 150 2.63 2.64 20.71
N GLY A 151 2.36 1.91 21.81
CA GLY A 151 1.18 2.16 22.62
C GLY A 151 -0.10 1.69 21.91
N ARG A 152 -1.19 2.43 22.10
CA ARG A 152 -2.49 2.06 21.53
C ARG A 152 -2.51 2.27 20.02
N VAL A 153 -2.70 1.19 19.27
CA VAL A 153 -2.87 1.21 17.80
C VAL A 153 -4.37 1.13 17.49
N PHE A 154 -4.83 1.96 16.53
CA PHE A 154 -6.24 2.02 16.17
C PHE A 154 -6.64 0.88 15.21
N PRO A 155 -7.90 0.42 15.24
CA PRO A 155 -8.38 -0.67 14.40
C PRO A 155 -8.21 -0.44 12.89
N ASP A 156 -8.41 0.78 12.43
CA ASP A 156 -8.22 1.18 11.02
C ASP A 156 -6.77 1.06 10.54
N GLU A 157 -5.80 1.02 11.46
CA GLU A 157 -4.39 0.80 11.15
C GLU A 157 -4.02 -0.69 11.13
N PHE A 158 -4.41 -1.47 12.15
CA PHE A 158 -3.94 -2.86 12.28
C PHE A 158 -4.85 -3.91 11.64
N ILE A 159 -6.18 -3.67 11.54
CA ILE A 159 -7.10 -4.65 10.93
C ILE A 159 -6.77 -4.93 9.46
N PRO A 160 -6.50 -3.93 8.60
CA PRO A 160 -6.09 -4.18 7.23
C PRO A 160 -4.82 -5.05 7.13
N ILE A 161 -3.86 -4.86 8.04
CA ILE A 161 -2.63 -5.66 8.11
C ILE A 161 -2.94 -7.11 8.48
N LEU A 162 -3.85 -7.34 9.44
CA LEU A 162 -4.32 -8.68 9.80
C LEU A 162 -5.05 -9.37 8.63
N GLU A 163 -5.83 -8.63 7.85
CA GLU A 163 -6.54 -9.14 6.68
C GLU A 163 -5.57 -9.53 5.56
N GLU A 164 -4.67 -8.64 5.17
CA GLU A 164 -3.67 -8.89 4.13
C GLU A 164 -2.76 -10.08 4.48
N SER A 165 -2.36 -10.19 5.74
CA SER A 165 -1.51 -11.28 6.25
C SER A 165 -2.28 -12.57 6.55
N ARG A 166 -3.62 -12.56 6.45
CA ARG A 166 -4.54 -13.66 6.84
C ARG A 166 -4.55 -14.01 8.33
N LEU A 167 -3.89 -13.24 9.17
CA LEU A 167 -3.94 -13.40 10.63
C LEU A 167 -5.32 -13.09 11.20
N ILE A 168 -6.14 -12.32 10.49
CA ILE A 168 -7.51 -11.96 10.90
C ILE A 168 -8.37 -13.18 11.25
N LYS A 169 -8.13 -14.33 10.59
CA LYS A 169 -8.88 -15.58 10.87
C LYS A 169 -8.59 -16.13 12.27
N VAL A 170 -7.33 -16.13 12.66
CA VAL A 170 -6.88 -16.63 13.96
C VAL A 170 -7.30 -15.67 15.06
N VAL A 171 -7.08 -14.38 14.84
CA VAL A 171 -7.49 -13.32 15.77
C VAL A 171 -9.02 -13.28 15.94
N GLY A 172 -9.78 -13.41 14.85
CA GLY A 172 -11.25 -13.44 14.90
C GLY A 172 -11.79 -14.63 15.71
N LEU A 173 -11.17 -15.81 15.58
CA LEU A 173 -11.54 -16.97 16.41
C LEU A 173 -11.21 -16.74 17.89
N TRP A 174 -10.10 -16.08 18.19
CA TRP A 174 -9.75 -15.71 19.54
C TRP A 174 -10.75 -14.71 20.12
N VAL A 175 -11.09 -13.62 19.37
CA VAL A 175 -12.14 -12.65 19.78
C VAL A 175 -13.46 -13.35 20.07
N LEU A 176 -13.88 -14.28 19.20
CA LEU A 176 -15.12 -15.03 19.41
C LEU A 176 -15.10 -15.84 20.72
N ARG A 177 -13.97 -16.47 21.06
CA ARG A 177 -13.80 -17.19 22.32
C ARG A 177 -13.81 -16.31 23.55
N GLN A 178 -13.30 -15.05 23.42
CA GLN A 178 -13.35 -14.08 24.51
C GLN A 178 -14.75 -13.50 24.73
N ALA A 179 -15.57 -13.49 23.67
CA ALA A 179 -16.91 -12.90 23.70
C ALA A 179 -18.02 -13.89 24.12
N LEU A 180 -17.75 -15.21 24.14
CA LEU A 180 -18.68 -16.28 24.54
C LEU A 180 -18.43 -16.75 25.96
#